data_db9d0e65ca8c941c9a880f95eff2fb72
#
_entry.id   db9d0e65ca8c941c9a880f95eff2fb72
#
_cell.length_a   1.000
_cell.length_b   1.000
_cell.length_c   1.000
_cell.angle_alpha   90.00
_cell.angle_beta   90.00
_cell.angle_gamma   90.00
#
_symmetry.space_group_name_H-M   'P 1'
#
loop_
_entity.id
_entity.type
_entity.pdbx_description
1 polymer ?
#
loop_
_entity_poly.entity_id
_entity_poly.type
_entity_poly.pdbx_seq_one_letter_code
_entity_poly.pdbx_strand_id
1 'polypeptide(L)'
;MNHLKLWAPSLLVLALAACAVGPDYQAPHTAAAHLAAADAQEAKAAFDRSRFDAIWWRQFDDPVLNQLVSQSLADNRELRVAFARLKAARAIRDDVSNDALPTVTSRASSDLGKGQIPGQTTRRVNSERYDLGLDMAWELDLFGRIQRNLESSDAGQQAAEADLYQLQVSMIAELVDAYGQLRGAQLREKIALANLNNQQESRKITIALRDAGVGDQLDVERADARLAAVEASVPQLQAEQVRERNRIATLLGQRPDKL
;
A
#
# COMPACT_ATOMS: atom_id res chain seq x y z
N MET A 1 -7.49 -65.23 -21.16
CA MET A 1 -6.17 -64.68 -20.72
C MET A 1 -5.83 -63.33 -21.37
N ASN A 2 -6.78 -62.51 -21.88
CA ASN A 2 -6.48 -61.27 -22.61
C ASN A 2 -6.82 -59.97 -21.86
N HIS A 3 -7.44 -60.06 -20.69
CA HIS A 3 -7.81 -58.85 -19.90
C HIS A 3 -6.66 -58.23 -19.10
N LEU A 4 -5.59 -58.99 -18.86
CA LEU A 4 -4.40 -58.48 -18.11
C LEU A 4 -3.54 -57.48 -18.93
N LYS A 5 -3.62 -57.56 -20.29
CA LYS A 5 -2.82 -56.69 -21.18
C LYS A 5 -3.38 -55.27 -21.34
N LEU A 6 -4.65 -55.04 -21.02
CA LEU A 6 -5.31 -53.74 -21.10
C LEU A 6 -5.16 -52.87 -19.81
N TRP A 7 -4.83 -53.54 -18.69
CA TRP A 7 -4.67 -52.84 -17.40
C TRP A 7 -3.28 -52.25 -17.19
N ALA A 8 -2.27 -52.76 -17.86
CA ALA A 8 -0.89 -52.26 -17.74
C ALA A 8 -0.72 -50.83 -18.25
N PRO A 9 -1.25 -50.40 -19.41
CA PRO A 9 -1.16 -49.01 -19.86
C PRO A 9 -2.00 -48.07 -19.00
N SER A 10 -3.14 -48.50 -18.45
CA SER A 10 -3.97 -47.67 -17.57
C SER A 10 -3.30 -47.37 -16.20
N LEU A 11 -2.57 -48.35 -15.66
CA LEU A 11 -1.77 -48.17 -14.43
C LEU A 11 -0.57 -47.25 -14.67
N LEU A 12 0.05 -47.27 -15.84
CA LEU A 12 1.16 -46.40 -16.21
C LEU A 12 0.69 -44.95 -16.36
N VAL A 13 -0.50 -44.71 -16.95
CA VAL A 13 -1.10 -43.37 -17.07
C VAL A 13 -1.51 -42.83 -15.70
N LEU A 14 -2.04 -43.66 -14.79
CA LEU A 14 -2.33 -43.23 -13.42
C LEU A 14 -1.06 -42.92 -12.60
N ALA A 15 0.03 -43.65 -12.82
CA ALA A 15 1.32 -43.37 -12.17
C ALA A 15 1.99 -42.10 -12.67
N LEU A 16 1.79 -41.72 -13.92
CA LEU A 16 2.28 -40.45 -14.49
C LEU A 16 1.47 -39.24 -14.02
N ALA A 17 0.21 -39.39 -13.67
CA ALA A 17 -0.65 -38.34 -13.17
C ALA A 17 -0.34 -37.96 -11.69
N ALA A 18 0.47 -38.77 -10.98
CA ALA A 18 0.78 -38.60 -9.55
C ALA A 18 2.14 -37.88 -9.25
N CYS A 19 2.84 -37.37 -10.25
CA CYS A 19 4.22 -36.94 -10.13
C CYS A 19 4.45 -35.43 -10.11
N ALA A 20 3.50 -34.61 -9.65
CA ALA A 20 3.86 -33.24 -9.27
C ALA A 20 4.64 -33.30 -7.95
N VAL A 21 5.95 -32.96 -7.99
CA VAL A 21 6.82 -32.96 -6.81
C VAL A 21 6.54 -31.72 -5.97
N GLY A 22 6.31 -31.91 -4.66
CA GLY A 22 6.13 -30.84 -3.68
C GLY A 22 4.71 -30.78 -3.09
N PRO A 23 4.55 -30.08 -1.95
CA PRO A 23 3.24 -29.89 -1.33
C PRO A 23 2.39 -28.91 -2.13
N ASP A 24 1.07 -29.13 -2.14
CA ASP A 24 0.12 -28.16 -2.69
C ASP A 24 0.00 -26.95 -1.78
N TYR A 25 -0.06 -25.75 -2.37
CA TYR A 25 -0.26 -24.51 -1.61
C TYR A 25 -1.63 -24.52 -0.94
N GLN A 26 -1.63 -24.31 0.37
CA GLN A 26 -2.84 -24.07 1.14
C GLN A 26 -2.72 -22.67 1.78
N ALA A 27 -3.70 -21.81 1.49
CA ALA A 27 -3.76 -20.50 2.12
C ALA A 27 -3.82 -20.65 3.65
N PRO A 28 -2.98 -19.92 4.42
CA PRO A 28 -3.04 -19.98 5.88
C PRO A 28 -4.44 -19.60 6.37
N HIS A 29 -5.02 -20.44 7.22
CA HIS A 29 -6.21 -20.06 7.97
C HIS A 29 -5.80 -19.05 9.03
N THR A 30 -5.96 -17.76 8.73
CA THR A 30 -5.85 -16.72 9.76
C THR A 30 -7.04 -16.86 10.71
N ALA A 31 -6.82 -17.51 11.86
CA ALA A 31 -7.75 -17.37 12.97
C ALA A 31 -7.85 -15.87 13.26
N ALA A 32 -9.09 -15.33 13.28
CA ALA A 32 -9.31 -13.96 13.68
C ALA A 32 -8.62 -13.75 15.03
N ALA A 33 -7.65 -12.84 15.10
CA ALA A 33 -6.95 -12.54 16.33
C ALA A 33 -8.02 -12.13 17.36
N HIS A 34 -8.17 -12.93 18.43
CA HIS A 34 -8.97 -12.54 19.57
C HIS A 34 -8.27 -11.38 20.26
N LEU A 35 -8.67 -10.16 19.94
CA LEU A 35 -8.23 -8.99 20.68
C LEU A 35 -8.88 -9.08 22.08
N ALA A 36 -8.07 -9.22 23.11
CA ALA A 36 -8.54 -9.35 24.51
C ALA A 36 -9.49 -8.22 24.92
N ALA A 37 -9.30 -7.01 24.38
CA ALA A 37 -10.19 -5.87 24.56
C ALA A 37 -11.57 -6.06 23.90
N ALA A 38 -11.71 -6.95 22.93
CA ALA A 38 -12.98 -7.22 22.24
C ALA A 38 -13.85 -8.24 22.95
N ASP A 39 -13.32 -8.94 23.96
CA ASP A 39 -14.04 -9.92 24.77
C ASP A 39 -14.68 -9.30 26.03
N ALA A 40 -14.34 -8.06 26.37
CA ALA A 40 -15.02 -7.34 27.43
C ALA A 40 -16.50 -7.15 27.09
N GLN A 41 -17.37 -7.47 28.03
CA GLN A 41 -18.83 -7.42 27.85
C GLN A 41 -19.33 -6.03 27.42
N GLU A 42 -18.63 -4.97 27.85
CA GLU A 42 -18.89 -3.57 27.48
C GLU A 42 -18.48 -3.27 26.05
N ALA A 43 -17.40 -3.89 25.54
CA ALA A 43 -16.97 -3.75 24.14
C ALA A 43 -17.95 -4.43 23.16
N LYS A 44 -18.62 -5.52 23.57
CA LYS A 44 -19.64 -6.20 22.74
C LYS A 44 -20.87 -5.34 22.49
N ALA A 45 -21.23 -4.45 23.41
CA ALA A 45 -22.35 -3.52 23.27
C ALA A 45 -22.00 -2.29 22.42
N ALA A 46 -20.72 -1.91 22.36
CA ALA A 46 -20.24 -0.72 21.64
C ALA A 46 -19.86 -0.99 20.18
N PHE A 47 -19.58 -2.26 19.81
CA PHE A 47 -19.12 -2.60 18.46
C PHE A 47 -20.08 -3.61 17.80
N ASP A 48 -20.80 -3.16 16.78
CA ASP A 48 -21.55 -4.05 15.89
C ASP A 48 -20.55 -4.75 14.92
N ARG A 49 -20.24 -6.02 15.23
CA ARG A 49 -19.37 -6.86 14.40
C ARG A 49 -20.07 -7.41 13.14
N SER A 50 -21.39 -7.22 13.02
CA SER A 50 -22.19 -7.79 11.94
C SER A 50 -22.13 -6.98 10.65
N ARG A 51 -21.61 -5.75 10.69
CA ARG A 51 -21.54 -4.84 9.54
C ARG A 51 -20.13 -4.30 9.37
N PHE A 52 -19.37 -4.91 8.48
CA PHE A 52 -18.19 -4.26 7.92
C PHE A 52 -18.64 -3.36 6.78
N ASP A 53 -18.60 -2.03 6.99
CA ASP A 53 -18.80 -1.08 5.91
C ASP A 53 -17.44 -0.71 5.30
N ALA A 54 -17.25 -1.07 4.04
CA ALA A 54 -16.02 -0.76 3.31
C ALA A 54 -15.78 0.75 3.17
N ILE A 55 -16.81 1.56 3.39
CA ILE A 55 -16.77 3.03 3.31
C ILE A 55 -17.08 3.67 4.67
N TRP A 56 -16.56 3.06 5.74
CA TRP A 56 -16.82 3.38 7.15
C TRP A 56 -16.65 4.86 7.50
N TRP A 57 -15.78 5.61 6.82
CA TRP A 57 -15.55 7.05 7.08
C TRP A 57 -16.77 7.91 6.75
N ARG A 58 -17.72 7.42 5.94
CA ARG A 58 -18.97 8.14 5.64
C ARG A 58 -19.89 8.29 6.84
N GLN A 59 -19.72 7.47 7.88
CA GLN A 59 -20.48 7.60 9.13
C GLN A 59 -20.24 8.93 9.87
N PHE A 60 -19.15 9.65 9.54
CA PHE A 60 -18.87 10.99 10.08
C PHE A 60 -19.71 12.09 9.42
N ASP A 61 -20.44 11.78 8.37
CA ASP A 61 -21.34 12.70 7.61
C ASP A 61 -20.65 14.04 7.25
N ASP A 62 -19.36 13.98 6.93
CA ASP A 62 -18.53 15.14 6.57
C ASP A 62 -18.19 15.09 5.06
N PRO A 63 -18.77 15.99 4.24
CA PRO A 63 -18.52 16.01 2.80
C PRO A 63 -17.07 16.36 2.45
N VAL A 64 -16.37 17.15 3.28
CA VAL A 64 -14.96 17.50 3.07
C VAL A 64 -14.10 16.27 3.25
N LEU A 65 -14.34 15.48 4.32
CA LEU A 65 -13.64 14.22 4.54
C LEU A 65 -13.86 13.25 3.38
N ASN A 66 -15.09 13.13 2.90
CA ASN A 66 -15.42 12.26 1.76
C ASN A 66 -14.67 12.67 0.49
N GLN A 67 -14.53 13.97 0.24
CA GLN A 67 -13.77 14.49 -0.89
C GLN A 67 -12.27 14.20 -0.74
N LEU A 68 -11.70 14.45 0.44
CA LEU A 68 -10.28 14.17 0.74
C LEU A 68 -9.94 12.70 0.55
N VAL A 69 -10.78 11.78 1.03
CA VAL A 69 -10.58 10.34 0.82
C VAL A 69 -10.62 9.98 -0.66
N SER A 70 -11.60 10.50 -1.40
CA SER A 70 -11.71 10.24 -2.84
C SER A 70 -10.49 10.74 -3.60
N GLN A 71 -9.99 11.92 -3.26
CA GLN A 71 -8.80 12.51 -3.86
C GLN A 71 -7.52 11.74 -3.49
N SER A 72 -7.39 11.32 -2.24
CA SER A 72 -6.25 10.51 -1.78
C SER A 72 -6.18 9.18 -2.53
N LEU A 73 -7.31 8.49 -2.70
CA LEU A 73 -7.37 7.25 -3.48
C LEU A 73 -6.97 7.43 -4.95
N ALA A 74 -7.23 8.61 -5.53
CA ALA A 74 -6.89 8.90 -6.93
C ALA A 74 -5.43 9.32 -7.11
N ASP A 75 -4.90 10.16 -6.22
CA ASP A 75 -3.68 10.93 -6.45
C ASP A 75 -2.49 10.48 -5.57
N ASN A 76 -2.72 9.63 -4.55
CA ASN A 76 -1.67 9.20 -3.64
C ASN A 76 -0.55 8.46 -4.39
N ARG A 77 0.70 8.86 -4.13
CA ARG A 77 1.87 8.34 -4.84
C ARG A 77 2.23 6.92 -4.42
N GLU A 78 2.03 6.58 -3.16
CA GLU A 78 2.33 5.23 -2.65
C GLU A 78 1.35 4.20 -3.22
N LEU A 79 0.06 4.56 -3.34
CA LEU A 79 -0.92 3.72 -4.03
C LEU A 79 -0.56 3.49 -5.49
N ARG A 80 -0.06 4.51 -6.19
CA ARG A 80 0.43 4.35 -7.57
C ARG A 80 1.61 3.39 -7.65
N VAL A 81 2.53 3.44 -6.68
CA VAL A 81 3.65 2.50 -6.59
C VAL A 81 3.16 1.08 -6.33
N ALA A 82 2.24 0.90 -5.37
CA ALA A 82 1.67 -0.42 -5.07
C ALA A 82 0.91 -0.99 -6.27
N PHE A 83 0.14 -0.17 -6.99
CA PHE A 83 -0.53 -0.57 -8.22
C PHE A 83 0.46 -0.98 -9.32
N ALA A 84 1.58 -0.24 -9.46
CA ALA A 84 2.63 -0.61 -10.41
C ALA A 84 3.30 -1.95 -10.04
N ARG A 85 3.49 -2.22 -8.74
CA ARG A 85 4.00 -3.52 -8.26
C ARG A 85 3.04 -4.66 -8.57
N LEU A 86 1.74 -4.46 -8.35
CA LEU A 86 0.72 -5.45 -8.74
C LEU A 86 0.75 -5.70 -10.27
N LYS A 87 0.87 -4.65 -11.07
CA LYS A 87 1.00 -4.79 -12.52
C LYS A 87 2.26 -5.58 -12.91
N ALA A 88 3.39 -5.34 -12.24
CA ALA A 88 4.62 -6.09 -12.45
C ALA A 88 4.46 -7.57 -12.05
N ALA A 89 3.82 -7.87 -10.91
CA ALA A 89 3.55 -9.24 -10.48
C ALA A 89 2.67 -9.98 -11.49
N ARG A 90 1.64 -9.32 -12.05
CA ARG A 90 0.81 -9.88 -13.13
C ARG A 90 1.63 -10.19 -14.39
N ALA A 91 2.51 -9.27 -14.79
CA ALA A 91 3.37 -9.48 -15.95
C ALA A 91 4.36 -10.65 -15.75
N ILE A 92 4.91 -10.81 -14.54
CA ILE A 92 5.77 -11.96 -14.19
C ILE A 92 4.96 -13.26 -14.26
N ARG A 93 3.76 -13.27 -13.72
CA ARG A 93 2.87 -14.45 -13.77
C ARG A 93 2.54 -14.82 -15.21
N ASP A 94 2.24 -13.84 -16.07
CA ASP A 94 1.95 -14.07 -17.48
C ASP A 94 3.19 -14.58 -18.23
N ASP A 95 4.37 -14.07 -17.92
CA ASP A 95 5.64 -14.53 -18.48
C ASP A 95 5.89 -16.01 -18.11
N VAL A 96 5.77 -16.35 -16.82
CA VAL A 96 5.89 -17.74 -16.34
C VAL A 96 4.86 -18.67 -16.99
N SER A 97 3.66 -18.18 -17.30
CA SER A 97 2.64 -19.00 -17.99
C SER A 97 3.05 -19.37 -19.41
N ASN A 98 3.91 -18.56 -20.06
CA ASN A 98 4.43 -18.84 -21.39
C ASN A 98 5.46 -19.98 -21.39
N ASP A 99 6.09 -20.31 -20.24
CA ASP A 99 7.02 -21.45 -20.13
C ASP A 99 6.34 -22.79 -20.47
N ALA A 100 5.00 -22.85 -20.35
CA ALA A 100 4.22 -24.04 -20.77
C ALA A 100 4.08 -24.17 -22.29
N LEU A 101 4.43 -23.13 -23.06
CA LEU A 101 4.31 -23.07 -24.52
C LEU A 101 5.66 -23.30 -25.19
N PRO A 102 5.67 -23.81 -26.44
CA PRO A 102 6.90 -23.85 -27.22
C PRO A 102 7.45 -22.44 -27.52
N THR A 103 8.73 -22.25 -27.27
CA THR A 103 9.43 -21.04 -27.67
C THR A 103 9.98 -21.18 -29.09
N VAL A 104 9.58 -20.29 -29.99
CA VAL A 104 10.08 -20.24 -31.36
C VAL A 104 10.93 -19.02 -31.55
N THR A 105 12.19 -19.23 -31.91
CA THR A 105 13.14 -18.14 -32.21
C THR A 105 13.54 -18.17 -33.68
N SER A 106 13.61 -17.00 -34.30
CA SER A 106 14.17 -16.85 -35.64
C SER A 106 15.57 -16.27 -35.56
N ARG A 107 16.48 -16.81 -36.33
CA ARG A 107 17.84 -16.32 -36.44
C ARG A 107 18.16 -16.01 -37.89
N ALA A 108 18.70 -14.82 -38.14
CA ALA A 108 19.29 -14.44 -39.40
C ALA A 108 20.69 -13.87 -39.14
N SER A 109 21.70 -14.41 -39.79
CA SER A 109 23.04 -13.89 -39.72
C SER A 109 23.67 -13.74 -41.11
N SER A 110 24.57 -12.76 -41.26
CA SER A 110 25.34 -12.51 -42.46
C SER A 110 26.78 -12.29 -42.04
N ASP A 111 27.65 -13.20 -42.45
CA ASP A 111 29.06 -13.14 -42.16
C ASP A 111 29.82 -12.85 -43.47
N LEU A 112 30.40 -11.67 -43.54
CA LEU A 112 31.24 -11.24 -44.69
C LEU A 112 32.68 -11.19 -44.23
N GLY A 113 33.52 -12.01 -44.83
CA GLY A 113 34.90 -12.10 -44.42
C GLY A 113 35.87 -12.19 -45.61
N LYS A 114 37.12 -11.87 -45.34
CA LYS A 114 38.22 -12.11 -46.27
C LYS A 114 39.33 -12.87 -45.55
N GLY A 115 39.45 -14.15 -45.86
CA GLY A 115 40.39 -15.03 -45.17
C GLY A 115 40.93 -16.13 -46.07
N GLN A 116 41.96 -16.83 -45.60
CA GLN A 116 42.39 -18.09 -46.18
C GLN A 116 41.53 -19.23 -45.61
N ILE A 117 41.06 -20.12 -46.45
CA ILE A 117 40.39 -21.33 -46.03
C ILE A 117 41.47 -22.40 -45.87
N PRO A 118 41.78 -22.88 -44.64
CA PRO A 118 42.82 -23.88 -44.42
C PRO A 118 42.58 -25.13 -45.22
N GLY A 119 43.63 -25.58 -45.94
CA GLY A 119 43.56 -26.77 -46.80
C GLY A 119 42.87 -26.58 -48.15
N GLN A 120 42.30 -25.41 -48.46
CA GLN A 120 41.59 -25.14 -49.74
C GLN A 120 42.18 -23.98 -50.55
N THR A 121 42.67 -22.91 -49.87
CA THR A 121 43.19 -21.74 -50.59
C THR A 121 44.54 -21.27 -50.02
N THR A 122 45.44 -20.87 -50.92
CA THR A 122 46.76 -20.27 -50.60
C THR A 122 46.71 -18.73 -50.56
N ARG A 123 45.61 -18.13 -51.02
CA ARG A 123 45.34 -16.68 -51.00
C ARG A 123 44.08 -16.39 -50.22
N ARG A 124 44.00 -15.15 -49.70
CA ARG A 124 42.77 -14.66 -49.09
C ARG A 124 41.67 -14.53 -50.13
N VAL A 125 40.56 -15.22 -49.88
CA VAL A 125 39.35 -15.18 -50.71
C VAL A 125 38.23 -14.49 -49.90
N ASN A 126 37.32 -13.84 -50.61
CA ASN A 126 36.09 -13.32 -49.96
C ASN A 126 35.21 -14.52 -49.64
N SER A 127 34.72 -14.57 -48.43
CA SER A 127 33.70 -15.53 -48.02
C SER A 127 32.46 -14.77 -47.60
N GLU A 128 31.34 -15.19 -48.10
CA GLU A 128 30.02 -14.70 -47.76
C GLU A 128 29.22 -15.87 -47.26
N ARG A 129 28.68 -15.72 -46.05
CA ARG A 129 27.80 -16.73 -45.45
C ARG A 129 26.53 -16.05 -44.99
N TYR A 130 25.42 -16.61 -45.39
CA TYR A 130 24.10 -16.17 -44.98
C TYR A 130 23.43 -17.38 -44.33
N ASP A 131 23.04 -17.23 -43.07
CA ASP A 131 22.32 -18.27 -42.32
C ASP A 131 20.94 -17.72 -41.94
N LEU A 132 19.91 -18.48 -42.24
CA LEU A 132 18.53 -18.24 -41.81
C LEU A 132 18.02 -19.50 -41.19
N GLY A 133 17.51 -19.39 -39.96
CA GLY A 133 17.00 -20.55 -39.19
C GLY A 133 15.81 -20.21 -38.32
N LEU A 134 15.04 -21.23 -38.05
CA LEU A 134 13.99 -21.25 -37.02
C LEU A 134 14.35 -22.34 -36.02
N ASP A 135 14.45 -21.99 -34.76
CA ASP A 135 14.69 -22.91 -33.66
C ASP A 135 13.43 -22.97 -32.80
N MET A 136 12.99 -24.18 -32.40
CA MET A 136 11.89 -24.40 -31.48
C MET A 136 12.38 -25.22 -30.29
N ALA A 137 12.12 -24.71 -29.11
CA ALA A 137 12.38 -25.41 -27.86
C ALA A 137 11.06 -25.53 -27.07
N TRP A 138 10.79 -26.70 -26.53
CA TRP A 138 9.62 -26.96 -25.69
C TRP A 138 9.97 -27.93 -24.57
N GLU A 139 9.66 -27.51 -23.34
CA GLU A 139 9.80 -28.35 -22.14
C GLU A 139 8.46 -28.97 -21.80
N LEU A 140 8.38 -30.31 -21.88
CA LEU A 140 7.22 -31.04 -21.40
C LEU A 140 7.27 -31.14 -19.87
N ASP A 141 6.28 -30.60 -19.18
CA ASP A 141 6.25 -30.53 -17.70
C ASP A 141 5.80 -31.88 -17.08
N LEU A 142 6.63 -32.91 -17.24
CA LEU A 142 6.34 -34.26 -16.73
C LEU A 142 6.36 -34.38 -15.21
N PHE A 143 7.09 -33.48 -14.53
CA PHE A 143 7.28 -33.50 -13.08
C PHE A 143 6.68 -32.27 -12.37
N GLY A 144 5.94 -31.43 -13.07
CA GLY A 144 5.24 -30.28 -12.51
C GLY A 144 6.12 -29.07 -12.18
N ARG A 145 7.35 -28.96 -12.73
CA ARG A 145 8.24 -27.81 -12.48
C ARG A 145 7.61 -26.49 -12.92
N ILE A 146 7.08 -26.45 -14.15
CA ILE A 146 6.43 -25.27 -14.73
C ILE A 146 5.14 -24.97 -13.95
N GLN A 147 4.35 -25.99 -13.64
CA GLN A 147 3.13 -25.84 -12.84
C GLN A 147 3.41 -25.25 -11.46
N ARG A 148 4.45 -25.72 -10.75
CA ARG A 148 4.84 -25.19 -9.44
C ARG A 148 5.37 -23.76 -9.53
N ASN A 149 6.08 -23.43 -10.60
CA ASN A 149 6.54 -22.06 -10.84
C ASN A 149 5.36 -21.11 -11.08
N LEU A 150 4.36 -21.54 -11.83
CA LEU A 150 3.13 -20.79 -12.06
C LEU A 150 2.32 -20.60 -10.77
N GLU A 151 2.15 -21.65 -9.96
CA GLU A 151 1.52 -21.57 -8.63
C GLU A 151 2.23 -20.58 -7.71
N SER A 152 3.56 -20.57 -7.71
CA SER A 152 4.37 -19.60 -6.96
C SER A 152 4.14 -18.16 -7.45
N SER A 153 4.06 -17.97 -8.78
CA SER A 153 3.81 -16.67 -9.39
C SER A 153 2.38 -16.17 -9.16
N ASP A 154 1.40 -17.05 -9.17
CA ASP A 154 0.01 -16.76 -8.79
C ASP A 154 -0.08 -16.30 -7.32
N ALA A 155 0.60 -16.99 -6.40
CA ALA A 155 0.69 -16.61 -5.00
C ALA A 155 1.38 -15.24 -4.83
N GLY A 156 2.44 -14.97 -5.59
CA GLY A 156 3.12 -13.67 -5.62
C GLY A 156 2.22 -12.54 -6.10
N GLN A 157 1.40 -12.78 -7.11
CA GLN A 157 0.40 -11.82 -7.58
C GLN A 157 -0.67 -11.55 -6.50
N GLN A 158 -1.19 -12.59 -5.84
CA GLN A 158 -2.17 -12.45 -4.76
C GLN A 158 -1.59 -11.67 -3.57
N ALA A 159 -0.33 -11.90 -3.24
CA ALA A 159 0.37 -11.13 -2.20
C ALA A 159 0.44 -9.64 -2.56
N ALA A 160 0.85 -9.30 -3.79
CA ALA A 160 0.91 -7.91 -4.24
C ALA A 160 -0.48 -7.23 -4.27
N GLU A 161 -1.54 -7.98 -4.54
CA GLU A 161 -2.92 -7.49 -4.49
C GLU A 161 -3.37 -7.25 -3.04
N ALA A 162 -3.05 -8.14 -2.11
CA ALA A 162 -3.34 -7.97 -0.69
C ALA A 162 -2.59 -6.77 -0.10
N ASP A 163 -1.32 -6.56 -0.49
CA ASP A 163 -0.51 -5.40 -0.10
C ASP A 163 -1.14 -4.08 -0.57
N LEU A 164 -1.68 -4.05 -1.79
CA LEU A 164 -2.38 -2.86 -2.31
C LEU A 164 -3.62 -2.56 -1.47
N TYR A 165 -4.44 -3.56 -1.14
CA TYR A 165 -5.63 -3.36 -0.31
C TYR A 165 -5.27 -2.93 1.11
N GLN A 166 -4.24 -3.52 1.71
CA GLN A 166 -3.77 -3.13 3.03
C GLN A 166 -3.31 -1.67 3.04
N LEU A 167 -2.56 -1.25 2.02
CA LEU A 167 -2.11 0.13 1.90
C LEU A 167 -3.30 1.10 1.76
N GLN A 168 -4.33 0.75 1.00
CA GLN A 168 -5.56 1.56 0.88
C GLN A 168 -6.24 1.75 2.24
N VAL A 169 -6.42 0.68 3.00
CA VAL A 169 -7.05 0.73 4.33
C VAL A 169 -6.23 1.59 5.28
N SER A 170 -4.92 1.37 5.34
CA SER A 170 -4.02 2.12 6.22
C SER A 170 -4.00 3.61 5.89
N MET A 171 -3.91 3.94 4.61
CA MET A 171 -3.90 5.32 4.13
C MET A 171 -5.22 6.06 4.44
N ILE A 172 -6.37 5.41 4.25
CA ILE A 172 -7.68 6.00 4.60
C ILE A 172 -7.75 6.24 6.11
N ALA A 173 -7.34 5.27 6.93
CA ALA A 173 -7.34 5.41 8.38
C ALA A 173 -6.43 6.57 8.82
N GLU A 174 -5.24 6.70 8.25
CA GLU A 174 -4.30 7.78 8.52
C GLU A 174 -4.85 9.15 8.10
N LEU A 175 -5.53 9.22 6.96
CA LEU A 175 -6.17 10.46 6.50
C LEU A 175 -7.32 10.89 7.43
N VAL A 176 -8.16 9.95 7.85
CA VAL A 176 -9.26 10.23 8.79
C VAL A 176 -8.73 10.69 10.13
N ASP A 177 -7.66 10.05 10.64
CA ASP A 177 -6.99 10.46 11.88
C ASP A 177 -6.43 11.89 11.75
N ALA A 178 -5.64 12.16 10.71
CA ALA A 178 -5.05 13.49 10.48
C ALA A 178 -6.11 14.60 10.34
N TYR A 179 -7.21 14.29 9.64
CA TYR A 179 -8.33 15.21 9.52
C TYR A 179 -9.02 15.45 10.87
N GLY A 180 -9.27 14.40 11.65
CA GLY A 180 -9.84 14.50 12.99
C GLY A 180 -8.97 15.34 13.93
N GLN A 181 -7.64 15.12 13.91
CA GLN A 181 -6.68 15.91 14.70
C GLN A 181 -6.67 17.39 14.27
N LEU A 182 -6.71 17.66 12.95
CA LEU A 182 -6.81 19.01 12.42
C LEU A 182 -8.08 19.74 12.94
N ARG A 183 -9.25 19.07 12.81
CA ARG A 183 -10.53 19.63 13.28
C ARG A 183 -10.53 19.86 14.79
N GLY A 184 -9.96 18.90 15.55
CA GLY A 184 -9.79 19.02 16.99
C GLY A 184 -8.88 20.19 17.38
N ALA A 185 -7.74 20.38 16.71
CA ALA A 185 -6.83 21.50 16.94
C ALA A 185 -7.49 22.85 16.62
N GLN A 186 -8.25 22.94 15.51
CA GLN A 186 -9.03 24.13 15.14
C GLN A 186 -10.06 24.50 16.20
N LEU A 187 -10.79 23.51 16.74
CA LEU A 187 -11.77 23.75 17.79
C LEU A 187 -11.10 24.21 19.09
N ARG A 188 -9.99 23.57 19.48
CA ARG A 188 -9.22 23.95 20.67
C ARG A 188 -8.65 25.36 20.55
N GLU A 189 -8.13 25.74 19.36
CA GLU A 189 -7.68 27.12 19.11
C GLU A 189 -8.82 28.12 19.27
N LYS A 190 -9.98 27.87 18.70
CA LYS A 190 -11.16 28.72 18.85
C LYS A 190 -11.53 28.92 20.33
N ILE A 191 -11.49 27.84 21.12
CA ILE A 191 -11.77 27.89 22.58
C ILE A 191 -10.67 28.69 23.30
N ALA A 192 -9.38 28.46 22.95
CA ALA A 192 -8.25 29.16 23.55
C ALA A 192 -8.31 30.66 23.29
N LEU A 193 -8.66 31.09 22.07
CA LEU A 193 -8.84 32.49 21.73
C LEU A 193 -10.00 33.14 22.47
N ALA A 194 -11.12 32.43 22.65
CA ALA A 194 -12.23 32.92 23.46
C ALA A 194 -11.83 33.04 24.95
N ASN A 195 -11.07 32.07 25.47
CA ASN A 195 -10.54 32.13 26.83
C ASN A 195 -9.54 33.25 27.01
N LEU A 196 -8.67 33.50 26.01
CA LEU A 196 -7.72 34.63 25.99
C LEU A 196 -8.46 35.96 26.20
N ASN A 197 -9.53 36.21 25.44
CA ASN A 197 -10.35 37.40 25.55
C ASN A 197 -10.97 37.52 26.97
N ASN A 198 -11.46 36.44 27.54
CA ASN A 198 -12.01 36.41 28.91
C ASN A 198 -10.94 36.71 29.96
N GLN A 199 -9.70 36.20 29.79
CA GLN A 199 -8.59 36.52 30.71
C GLN A 199 -8.14 37.98 30.61
N GLN A 200 -8.15 38.57 29.39
CA GLN A 200 -7.87 39.99 29.19
C GLN A 200 -8.89 40.86 29.90
N GLU A 201 -10.18 40.56 29.82
CA GLU A 201 -11.21 41.30 30.52
C GLU A 201 -11.11 41.11 32.05
N SER A 202 -10.85 39.90 32.54
CA SER A 202 -10.63 39.64 33.95
C SER A 202 -9.45 40.40 34.50
N ARG A 203 -8.34 40.48 33.74
CA ARG A 203 -7.17 41.27 34.08
C ARG A 203 -7.51 42.76 34.20
N LYS A 204 -8.28 43.33 33.25
CA LYS A 204 -8.72 44.74 33.30
C LYS A 204 -9.53 45.04 34.58
N ILE A 205 -10.46 44.15 34.94
CA ILE A 205 -11.25 44.28 36.15
C ILE A 205 -10.35 44.23 37.40
N THR A 206 -9.40 43.29 37.47
CA THR A 206 -8.48 43.15 38.60
C THR A 206 -7.62 44.39 38.77
N ILE A 207 -7.12 44.99 37.68
CA ILE A 207 -6.40 46.25 37.71
C ILE A 207 -7.28 47.40 38.25
N ALA A 208 -8.52 47.50 37.78
CA ALA A 208 -9.45 48.53 38.25
C ALA A 208 -9.78 48.40 39.75
N LEU A 209 -9.92 47.14 40.26
CA LEU A 209 -10.13 46.89 41.70
C LEU A 209 -8.91 47.28 42.53
N ARG A 210 -7.69 46.99 42.07
CA ARG A 210 -6.45 47.46 42.72
C ARG A 210 -6.40 48.98 42.79
N ASP A 211 -6.65 49.65 41.66
CA ASP A 211 -6.58 51.11 41.55
C ASP A 211 -7.66 51.81 42.44
N ALA A 212 -8.77 51.11 42.67
CA ALA A 212 -9.81 51.55 43.60
C ALA A 212 -9.50 51.19 45.08
N GLY A 213 -8.35 50.57 45.36
CA GLY A 213 -7.94 50.19 46.72
C GLY A 213 -8.69 49.00 47.33
N VAL A 214 -9.40 48.23 46.52
CA VAL A 214 -10.19 47.04 46.94
C VAL A 214 -9.45 45.73 46.66
N GLY A 215 -8.47 45.71 45.73
CA GLY A 215 -7.61 44.57 45.40
C GLY A 215 -6.15 44.84 45.71
N ASP A 216 -5.29 43.82 45.59
CA ASP A 216 -3.85 43.93 45.78
C ASP A 216 -3.04 43.68 44.49
N GLN A 217 -1.73 43.95 44.55
CA GLN A 217 -0.83 43.75 43.42
C GLN A 217 -0.66 42.25 43.09
N LEU A 218 -0.73 41.39 44.10
CA LEU A 218 -0.61 39.94 43.89
C LEU A 218 -1.75 39.37 43.00
N ASP A 219 -2.96 39.93 43.11
CA ASP A 219 -4.09 39.52 42.26
C ASP A 219 -3.85 39.92 40.80
N VAL A 220 -3.23 41.10 40.56
CA VAL A 220 -2.83 41.52 39.20
C VAL A 220 -1.78 40.57 38.63
N GLU A 221 -0.72 40.26 39.39
CA GLU A 221 0.35 39.34 38.97
C GLU A 221 -0.19 37.93 38.66
N ARG A 222 -1.17 37.44 39.45
CA ARG A 222 -1.87 36.17 39.19
C ARG A 222 -2.70 36.22 37.90
N ALA A 223 -3.36 37.36 37.65
CA ALA A 223 -4.12 37.54 36.40
C ALA A 223 -3.19 37.57 35.19
N ASP A 224 -2.03 38.27 35.31
CA ASP A 224 -1.00 38.28 34.26
C ASP A 224 -0.42 36.90 33.97
N ALA A 225 -0.11 36.13 35.00
CA ALA A 225 0.39 34.79 34.85
C ALA A 225 -0.63 33.86 34.13
N ARG A 226 -1.93 33.99 34.47
CA ARG A 226 -3.00 33.22 33.78
C ARG A 226 -3.14 33.62 32.30
N LEU A 227 -3.11 34.94 32.03
CA LEU A 227 -3.16 35.47 30.68
C LEU A 227 -2.01 34.91 29.84
N ALA A 228 -0.77 35.02 30.34
CA ALA A 228 0.43 34.55 29.67
C ALA A 228 0.39 33.04 29.41
N ALA A 229 -0.16 32.24 30.33
CA ALA A 229 -0.31 30.81 30.16
C ALA A 229 -1.29 30.45 28.99
N VAL A 230 -2.38 31.20 28.87
CA VAL A 230 -3.33 31.03 27.77
C VAL A 230 -2.72 31.48 26.44
N GLU A 231 -2.04 32.64 26.42
CA GLU A 231 -1.34 33.14 25.22
C GLU A 231 -0.32 32.14 24.70
N ALA A 232 0.45 31.50 25.59
CA ALA A 232 1.44 30.49 25.21
C ALA A 232 0.85 29.22 24.59
N SER A 233 -0.43 28.93 24.84
CA SER A 233 -1.10 27.74 24.29
C SER A 233 -1.49 27.89 22.82
N VAL A 234 -1.77 29.10 22.34
CA VAL A 234 -2.28 29.36 20.98
C VAL A 234 -1.27 28.97 19.89
N PRO A 235 0.01 29.35 19.95
CA PRO A 235 0.99 28.98 18.94
C PRO A 235 1.20 27.46 18.81
N GLN A 236 1.05 26.73 19.92
CA GLN A 236 1.17 25.27 19.91
C GLN A 236 0.02 24.62 19.11
N LEU A 237 -1.21 25.10 19.28
CA LEU A 237 -2.38 24.65 18.52
C LEU A 237 -2.27 25.00 17.04
N GLN A 238 -1.73 26.16 16.71
CA GLN A 238 -1.46 26.57 15.32
C GLN A 238 -0.40 25.66 14.68
N ALA A 239 0.68 25.36 15.40
CA ALA A 239 1.71 24.45 14.92
C ALA A 239 1.16 23.03 14.69
N GLU A 240 0.25 22.55 15.56
CA GLU A 240 -0.44 21.29 15.38
C GLU A 240 -1.27 21.29 14.09
N GLN A 241 -2.06 22.33 13.84
CA GLN A 241 -2.84 22.46 12.61
C GLN A 241 -1.95 22.45 11.36
N VAL A 242 -0.80 23.11 11.39
CA VAL A 242 0.15 23.11 10.26
C VAL A 242 0.69 21.69 10.03
N ARG A 243 1.04 20.96 11.09
CA ARG A 243 1.51 19.58 10.96
C ARG A 243 0.46 18.69 10.30
N GLU A 244 -0.78 18.74 10.79
CA GLU A 244 -1.85 17.89 10.26
C GLU A 244 -2.24 18.28 8.84
N ARG A 245 -2.25 19.55 8.48
CA ARG A 245 -2.43 19.98 7.08
C ARG A 245 -1.33 19.42 6.18
N ASN A 246 -0.08 19.49 6.61
CA ASN A 246 1.04 18.96 5.83
C ASN A 246 0.94 17.42 5.67
N ARG A 247 0.49 16.72 6.72
CA ARG A 247 0.24 15.28 6.67
C ARG A 247 -0.86 14.94 5.66
N ILE A 248 -1.98 15.65 5.71
CA ILE A 248 -3.07 15.50 4.74
C ILE A 248 -2.56 15.79 3.32
N ALA A 249 -1.80 16.88 3.10
CA ALA A 249 -1.23 17.18 1.78
C ALA A 249 -0.38 16.03 1.24
N THR A 250 0.46 15.45 2.08
CA THR A 250 1.29 14.29 1.71
C THR A 250 0.43 13.09 1.29
N LEU A 251 -0.62 12.79 2.06
CA LEU A 251 -1.56 11.71 1.75
C LEU A 251 -2.35 11.96 0.47
N LEU A 252 -2.61 13.21 0.12
CA LEU A 252 -3.21 13.61 -1.15
C LEU A 252 -2.21 13.64 -2.32
N GLY A 253 -0.93 13.32 -2.09
CA GLY A 253 0.13 13.41 -3.10
C GLY A 253 0.48 14.84 -3.52
N GLN A 254 0.04 15.84 -2.74
CA GLN A 254 0.23 17.27 -2.99
C GLN A 254 1.42 17.83 -2.20
N ARG A 255 1.87 19.01 -2.62
CA ARG A 255 2.86 19.77 -1.84
C ARG A 255 2.13 20.53 -0.71
N PRO A 256 2.78 20.67 0.47
CA PRO A 256 2.19 21.35 1.64
C PRO A 256 1.73 22.78 1.38
N ASP A 257 2.34 23.46 0.41
CA ASP A 257 2.05 24.85 0.04
C ASP A 257 0.77 25.04 -0.81
N LYS A 258 0.05 23.95 -1.11
CA LYS A 258 -1.15 23.96 -1.97
C LYS A 258 -2.46 23.61 -1.25
N LEU A 259 -2.41 23.43 0.07
CA LEU A 259 -3.58 23.13 0.91
C LEU A 259 -4.06 24.36 1.68
#